data_7ab8c58f6e2daa38dd16f6b120624c78
#
_entry.id   7ab8c58f6e2daa38dd16f6b120624c78
#
_cell.length_a   1.000
_cell.length_b   1.000
_cell.length_c   1.000
_cell.angle_alpha   90.00
_cell.angle_beta   90.00
_cell.angle_gamma   90.00
#
_symmetry.space_group_name_H-M   'P 1'
#
loop_
_entity.id
_entity.type
_entity.pdbx_description
1 polymer ?
#
loop_
_entity_poly.entity_id
_entity_poly.type
_entity_poly.pdbx_seq_one_letter_code
_entity_poly.pdbx_strand_id
1 'polypeptide(L)'
;MSKGTYSFTTPIYYVNAAPHLGTAYTTIAADAVARYQRMNGYDVAFVTGMDEHGQKVADTAASKGMTPQEWCDSMEPAFRDAWKMLDITYTDFVRTTEPRHAESVKKFWNDLYEKGYLYKGSYEGWFCIHE
;
A
#
# COMPACT_ATOMS: atom_id res chain seq x y z
N MET A 1 -8.53 12.67 27.93
CA MET A 1 -7.20 12.07 27.72
C MET A 1 -7.35 10.90 26.76
N SER A 2 -6.42 10.73 25.82
CA SER A 2 -6.41 9.58 24.90
C SER A 2 -6.21 8.27 25.68
N LYS A 3 -6.87 7.20 25.23
CA LYS A 3 -6.67 5.83 25.78
C LYS A 3 -5.40 5.16 25.27
N GLY A 4 -4.60 5.86 24.44
CA GLY A 4 -3.42 5.34 23.76
C GLY A 4 -3.59 5.31 22.26
N THR A 5 -2.62 4.74 21.55
CA THR A 5 -2.63 4.64 20.08
C THR A 5 -3.25 3.33 19.63
N TYR A 6 -4.07 3.39 18.58
CA TYR A 6 -4.61 2.24 17.88
C TYR A 6 -4.15 2.30 16.41
N SER A 7 -3.30 1.37 16.00
CA SER A 7 -2.69 1.40 14.67
C SER A 7 -3.12 0.19 13.84
N PHE A 8 -3.47 0.44 12.58
CA PHE A 8 -3.77 -0.62 11.62
C PHE A 8 -3.62 -0.13 10.17
N THR A 9 -3.59 -1.07 9.24
CA THR A 9 -3.44 -0.81 7.82
C THR A 9 -4.52 -1.52 7.02
N THR A 10 -4.82 -1.01 5.81
CA THR A 10 -5.38 -1.84 4.74
C THR A 10 -4.26 -2.60 4.03
N PRO A 11 -4.55 -3.59 3.16
CA PRO A 11 -3.64 -3.92 2.08
C PRO A 11 -3.31 -2.67 1.26
N ILE A 12 -2.09 -2.59 0.74
CA ILE A 12 -1.75 -1.60 -0.28
C ILE A 12 -2.19 -2.15 -1.65
N TYR A 13 -2.67 -1.28 -2.53
CA TYR A 13 -3.34 -1.70 -3.75
C TYR A 13 -2.43 -1.61 -4.96
N TYR A 14 -2.41 -2.68 -5.79
CA TYR A 14 -1.71 -2.65 -7.06
C TYR A 14 -2.26 -1.58 -7.99
N VAL A 15 -1.36 -0.88 -8.66
CA VAL A 15 -1.69 0.22 -9.58
C VAL A 15 -1.77 -0.22 -11.05
N ASN A 16 -2.15 -1.46 -11.30
CA ASN A 16 -2.42 -1.95 -12.65
C ASN A 16 -3.77 -1.49 -13.22
N ALA A 17 -4.69 -1.01 -12.38
CA ALA A 17 -5.99 -0.48 -12.75
C ALA A 17 -6.48 0.57 -11.74
N ALA A 18 -7.50 1.33 -12.11
CA ALA A 18 -8.19 2.25 -11.20
C ALA A 18 -8.83 1.50 -10.00
N PRO A 19 -9.08 2.19 -8.88
CA PRO A 19 -9.80 1.62 -7.75
C PRO A 19 -11.15 1.03 -8.18
N HIS A 20 -11.51 -0.09 -7.60
CA HIS A 20 -12.77 -0.78 -7.88
C HIS A 20 -13.51 -1.13 -6.57
N LEU A 21 -14.70 -1.72 -6.68
CA LEU A 21 -15.53 -2.05 -5.51
C LEU A 21 -14.80 -2.90 -4.45
N GLY A 22 -13.91 -3.80 -4.85
CA GLY A 22 -13.13 -4.62 -3.92
C GLY A 22 -12.17 -3.79 -3.08
N THR A 23 -11.44 -2.84 -3.69
CA THR A 23 -10.56 -1.91 -2.97
C THR A 23 -11.37 -0.97 -2.08
N ALA A 24 -12.49 -0.46 -2.58
CA ALA A 24 -13.40 0.40 -1.82
C ALA A 24 -13.99 -0.33 -0.60
N TYR A 25 -14.46 -1.57 -0.76
CA TYR A 25 -15.02 -2.37 0.31
C TYR A 25 -14.05 -2.51 1.50
N THR A 26 -12.82 -2.91 1.23
CA THR A 26 -11.80 -3.07 2.28
C THR A 26 -11.49 -1.75 2.98
N THR A 27 -11.36 -0.65 2.20
CA THR A 27 -11.02 0.66 2.76
C THR A 27 -12.17 1.25 3.57
N ILE A 28 -13.43 1.10 3.14
CA ILE A 28 -14.63 1.53 3.89
C ILE A 28 -14.74 0.76 5.21
N ALA A 29 -14.51 -0.57 5.19
CA ALA A 29 -14.54 -1.37 6.41
C ALA A 29 -13.45 -0.93 7.41
N ALA A 30 -12.25 -0.64 6.92
CA ALA A 30 -11.16 -0.10 7.72
C ALA A 30 -11.51 1.29 8.29
N ASP A 31 -12.11 2.17 7.48
CA ASP A 31 -12.54 3.50 7.95
C ASP A 31 -13.62 3.44 9.03
N ALA A 32 -14.55 2.50 8.92
CA ALA A 32 -15.55 2.27 9.97
C ALA A 32 -14.88 1.89 11.31
N VAL A 33 -13.85 1.05 11.29
CA VAL A 33 -13.06 0.70 12.47
C VAL A 33 -12.30 1.93 13.00
N ALA A 34 -11.69 2.72 12.11
CA ALA A 34 -10.98 3.95 12.50
C ALA A 34 -11.90 4.92 13.24
N ARG A 35 -13.08 5.20 12.67
CA ARG A 35 -14.10 6.08 13.27
C ARG A 35 -14.57 5.54 14.63
N TYR A 36 -14.86 4.25 14.71
CA TYR A 36 -15.26 3.60 15.95
C TYR A 36 -14.20 3.74 17.04
N GLN A 37 -12.93 3.51 16.74
CA GLN A 37 -11.85 3.61 17.71
C GLN A 37 -11.59 5.07 18.16
N ARG A 38 -11.71 6.04 17.24
CA ARG A 38 -11.69 7.47 17.62
C ARG A 38 -12.82 7.84 18.58
N MET A 39 -14.04 7.34 18.33
CA MET A 39 -15.17 7.53 19.24
C MET A 39 -14.93 6.89 20.62
N ASN A 40 -14.18 5.79 20.67
CA ASN A 40 -13.75 5.17 21.93
C ASN A 40 -12.62 5.92 22.64
N GLY A 41 -12.09 7.00 22.06
CA GLY A 41 -11.07 7.85 22.66
C GLY A 41 -9.62 7.40 22.37
N TYR A 42 -9.39 6.57 21.37
CA TYR A 42 -8.03 6.25 20.89
C TYR A 42 -7.51 7.31 19.91
N ASP A 43 -6.19 7.50 19.93
CA ASP A 43 -5.46 8.15 18.85
C ASP A 43 -5.20 7.12 17.75
N VAL A 44 -5.85 7.30 16.59
CA VAL A 44 -5.88 6.28 15.54
C VAL A 44 -4.89 6.60 14.43
N ALA A 45 -3.93 5.71 14.19
CA ALA A 45 -3.10 5.65 13.01
C ALA A 45 -3.68 4.63 12.01
N PHE A 46 -4.33 5.15 10.97
CA PHE A 46 -4.91 4.38 9.88
C PHE A 46 -4.13 4.62 8.59
N VAL A 47 -3.42 3.61 8.11
CA VAL A 47 -2.56 3.69 6.94
C VAL A 47 -3.14 2.87 5.79
N THR A 48 -3.17 3.47 4.60
CA THR A 48 -3.47 2.83 3.33
C THR A 48 -2.44 3.26 2.28
N GLY A 49 -2.53 2.79 1.04
CA GLY A 49 -1.56 3.21 0.04
C GLY A 49 -1.60 2.41 -1.26
N MET A 50 -0.56 2.61 -2.06
CA MET A 50 -0.38 2.01 -3.38
C MET A 50 0.84 1.08 -3.38
N ASP A 51 0.68 -0.10 -3.98
CA ASP A 51 1.78 -1.03 -4.27
C ASP A 51 2.25 -0.80 -5.71
N GLU A 52 3.41 -0.13 -5.82
CA GLU A 52 3.91 0.44 -7.07
C GLU A 52 5.03 -0.38 -7.71
N HIS A 53 5.36 -1.54 -7.14
CA HIS A 53 6.39 -2.44 -7.68
C HIS A 53 5.78 -3.69 -8.31
N GLY A 54 6.60 -4.38 -9.10
CA GLY A 54 6.28 -5.67 -9.69
C GLY A 54 6.02 -5.63 -11.19
N GLN A 55 6.03 -6.84 -11.78
CA GLN A 55 5.97 -7.02 -13.23
C GLN A 55 4.65 -6.49 -13.82
N LYS A 56 3.53 -6.69 -13.14
CA LYS A 56 2.21 -6.22 -13.62
C LYS A 56 2.15 -4.70 -13.82
N VAL A 57 2.80 -3.95 -12.92
CA VAL A 57 2.89 -2.48 -13.05
C VAL A 57 3.78 -2.10 -14.23
N ALA A 58 4.95 -2.75 -14.36
CA ALA A 58 5.88 -2.51 -15.45
C ALA A 58 5.25 -2.81 -16.83
N ASP A 59 4.56 -3.93 -16.96
CA ASP A 59 3.90 -4.34 -18.21
C ASP A 59 2.77 -3.39 -18.58
N THR A 60 1.98 -2.95 -17.58
CA THR A 60 0.90 -1.98 -17.80
C THR A 60 1.47 -0.64 -18.26
N ALA A 61 2.51 -0.13 -17.61
CA ALA A 61 3.19 1.10 -17.99
C ALA A 61 3.73 1.02 -19.44
N ALA A 62 4.44 -0.05 -19.76
CA ALA A 62 4.98 -0.29 -21.11
C ALA A 62 3.87 -0.31 -22.17
N SER A 63 2.72 -0.93 -21.90
CA SER A 63 1.56 -0.97 -22.82
C SER A 63 0.97 0.42 -23.09
N LYS A 64 1.25 1.40 -22.21
CA LYS A 64 0.82 2.80 -22.33
C LYS A 64 1.93 3.72 -22.82
N GLY A 65 3.13 3.18 -23.12
CA GLY A 65 4.29 3.98 -23.53
C GLY A 65 4.87 4.85 -22.41
N MET A 66 4.67 4.45 -21.16
CA MET A 66 5.11 5.15 -19.96
C MET A 66 6.19 4.38 -19.23
N THR A 67 7.00 5.07 -18.46
CA THR A 67 7.81 4.42 -17.41
C THR A 67 6.93 3.95 -16.25
N PRO A 68 7.35 2.96 -15.45
CA PRO A 68 6.58 2.53 -14.28
C PRO A 68 6.27 3.67 -13.30
N GLN A 69 7.22 4.61 -13.10
CA GLN A 69 7.02 5.76 -12.23
C GLN A 69 5.95 6.71 -12.77
N GLU A 70 6.04 7.09 -14.07
CA GLU A 70 5.03 7.95 -14.71
C GLU A 70 3.63 7.35 -14.65
N TRP A 71 3.53 6.03 -14.84
CA TRP A 71 2.27 5.33 -14.70
C TRP A 71 1.73 5.42 -13.26
N CYS A 72 2.55 5.10 -12.25
CA CYS A 72 2.14 5.18 -10.84
C CYS A 72 1.72 6.62 -10.45
N ASP A 73 2.47 7.62 -10.89
CA ASP A 73 2.15 9.04 -10.65
C ASP A 73 0.83 9.44 -11.31
N SER A 74 0.53 8.90 -12.49
CA SER A 74 -0.74 9.16 -13.18
C SER A 74 -1.95 8.52 -12.48
N MET A 75 -1.73 7.42 -11.74
CA MET A 75 -2.79 6.68 -11.05
C MET A 75 -3.07 7.19 -9.64
N GLU A 76 -2.12 7.85 -8.99
CA GLU A 76 -2.28 8.37 -7.62
C GLU A 76 -3.55 9.23 -7.43
N PRO A 77 -3.86 10.20 -8.32
CA PRO A 77 -5.07 11.00 -8.19
C PRO A 77 -6.35 10.15 -8.15
N ALA A 78 -6.43 9.10 -8.97
CA ALA A 78 -7.62 8.24 -9.00
C ALA A 78 -7.89 7.54 -7.65
N PHE A 79 -6.84 7.11 -6.95
CA PHE A 79 -6.97 6.53 -5.61
C PHE A 79 -7.35 7.59 -4.58
N ARG A 80 -6.65 8.73 -4.58
CA ARG A 80 -6.95 9.81 -3.62
C ARG A 80 -8.35 10.38 -3.79
N ASP A 81 -8.79 10.57 -5.02
CA ASP A 81 -10.13 11.09 -5.33
C ASP A 81 -11.21 10.08 -4.94
N ALA A 82 -10.99 8.77 -5.16
CA ALA A 82 -11.89 7.73 -4.69
C ALA A 82 -12.03 7.74 -3.17
N TRP A 83 -10.93 7.84 -2.43
CA TRP A 83 -10.96 7.91 -0.97
C TRP A 83 -11.59 9.21 -0.46
N LYS A 84 -11.36 10.30 -1.14
CA LYS A 84 -12.01 11.58 -0.85
C LYS A 84 -13.52 11.53 -1.09
N MET A 85 -13.97 10.93 -2.21
CA MET A 85 -15.39 10.76 -2.52
C MET A 85 -16.11 9.90 -1.47
N LEU A 86 -15.42 8.89 -0.92
CA LEU A 86 -15.94 7.99 0.12
C LEU A 86 -15.73 8.52 1.54
N ASP A 87 -15.21 9.75 1.69
CA ASP A 87 -14.91 10.38 2.98
C ASP A 87 -14.03 9.49 3.90
N ILE A 88 -13.04 8.79 3.32
CA ILE A 88 -12.11 7.92 4.06
C ILE A 88 -11.16 8.77 4.90
N THR A 89 -11.04 8.42 6.18
CA THR A 89 -10.29 9.20 7.18
C THR A 89 -8.92 8.62 7.51
N TYR A 90 -8.20 8.11 6.49
CA TYR A 90 -6.84 7.64 6.68
C TYR A 90 -5.92 8.75 7.23
N THR A 91 -4.92 8.37 8.01
CA THR A 91 -3.92 9.29 8.57
C THR A 91 -2.68 9.39 7.71
N ASP A 92 -2.38 8.34 6.94
CA ASP A 92 -1.27 8.33 6.01
C ASP A 92 -1.61 7.50 4.77
N PHE A 93 -1.11 7.99 3.63
CA PHE A 93 -1.21 7.32 2.33
C PHE A 93 0.20 7.03 1.83
N VAL A 94 0.59 5.77 1.86
CA VAL A 94 1.94 5.31 1.52
C VAL A 94 2.02 4.93 0.05
N ARG A 95 3.05 5.41 -0.62
CA ARG A 95 3.48 4.91 -1.93
C ARG A 95 4.79 4.14 -1.74
N THR A 96 4.88 2.93 -2.27
CA THR A 96 6.07 2.09 -2.06
C THR A 96 7.32 2.60 -2.79
N THR A 97 7.16 3.54 -3.74
CA THR A 97 8.27 4.24 -4.41
C THR A 97 8.77 5.48 -3.65
N GLU A 98 8.07 5.93 -2.60
CA GLU A 98 8.51 7.08 -1.81
C GLU A 98 9.85 6.82 -1.12
N PRO A 99 10.76 7.83 -1.08
CA PRO A 99 12.05 7.70 -0.39
C PRO A 99 11.93 7.23 1.06
N ARG A 100 10.94 7.76 1.82
CA ARG A 100 10.71 7.36 3.23
C ARG A 100 10.40 5.88 3.39
N HIS A 101 9.66 5.30 2.43
CA HIS A 101 9.37 3.86 2.40
C HIS A 101 10.62 3.06 2.05
N ALA A 102 11.31 3.44 0.98
CA ALA A 102 12.53 2.77 0.52
C ALA A 102 13.62 2.75 1.59
N GLU A 103 13.82 3.85 2.32
CA GLU A 103 14.79 3.94 3.43
C GLU A 103 14.41 2.99 4.58
N SER A 104 13.13 2.95 4.95
CA SER A 104 12.64 2.06 6.00
C SER A 104 12.80 0.59 5.62
N VAL A 105 12.49 0.23 4.37
CA VAL A 105 12.66 -1.13 3.85
C VAL A 105 14.14 -1.53 3.85
N LYS A 106 15.04 -0.65 3.36
CA LYS A 106 16.49 -0.93 3.34
C LYS A 106 17.04 -1.16 4.74
N LYS A 107 16.62 -0.33 5.71
CA LYS A 107 17.04 -0.50 7.11
C LYS A 107 16.58 -1.84 7.64
N PHE A 108 15.30 -2.17 7.50
CA PHE A 108 14.73 -3.44 7.98
C PHE A 108 15.39 -4.66 7.32
N TRP A 109 15.65 -4.58 6.00
CA TRP A 109 16.35 -5.62 5.26
C TRP A 109 17.75 -5.86 5.81
N ASN A 110 18.52 -4.77 6.02
CA ASN A 110 19.88 -4.88 6.54
C ASN A 110 19.90 -5.46 7.96
N ASP A 111 18.98 -5.02 8.83
CA ASP A 111 18.83 -5.56 10.19
C ASP A 111 18.58 -7.08 10.18
N LEU A 112 17.77 -7.57 9.24
CA LEU A 112 17.50 -9.01 9.07
C LEU A 112 18.68 -9.76 8.50
N TYR A 113 19.38 -9.16 7.53
CA TYR A 113 20.57 -9.74 6.91
C TYR A 113 21.70 -9.91 7.93
N GLU A 114 21.99 -8.88 8.72
CA GLU A 114 23.00 -8.90 9.78
C GLU A 114 22.69 -9.94 10.88
N LYS A 115 21.41 -10.18 11.14
CA LYS A 115 20.97 -11.21 12.07
C LYS A 115 20.94 -12.63 11.49
N GLY A 116 21.30 -12.81 10.22
CA GLY A 116 21.36 -14.10 9.55
C GLY A 116 20.00 -14.70 9.17
N TYR A 117 18.92 -13.91 9.18
CA TYR A 117 17.59 -14.36 8.76
C TYR A 117 17.42 -14.40 7.24
N LEU A 118 18.27 -13.69 6.51
CA LEU A 118 18.25 -13.66 5.04
C LEU A 118 19.43 -14.45 4.48
N TYR A 119 19.14 -15.34 3.55
CA TYR A 119 20.15 -16.12 2.83
C TYR A 119 19.74 -16.29 1.38
N LYS A 120 20.73 -16.50 0.51
CA LYS A 120 20.50 -16.79 -0.92
C LYS A 120 20.15 -18.25 -1.09
N GLY A 121 18.96 -18.52 -1.66
CA GLY A 121 18.50 -19.87 -1.97
C GLY A 121 18.03 -19.98 -3.42
N SER A 122 17.64 -21.19 -3.82
CA SER A 122 16.99 -21.47 -5.10
C SER A 122 15.59 -22.02 -4.83
N TYR A 123 14.64 -21.63 -5.65
CA TYR A 123 13.30 -22.18 -5.68
C TYR A 123 12.97 -22.60 -7.11
N GLU A 124 12.40 -23.79 -7.25
CA GLU A 124 11.90 -24.31 -8.52
C GLU A 124 10.46 -24.78 -8.35
N GLY A 125 9.57 -24.36 -9.24
CA GLY A 125 8.16 -24.69 -9.16
C GLY A 125 7.38 -24.19 -10.36
N TRP A 126 6.11 -24.54 -10.43
CA TRP A 126 5.19 -24.07 -11.46
C TRP A 126 4.93 -22.56 -11.27
N PHE A 127 4.98 -21.82 -12.37
CA PHE A 127 4.71 -20.39 -12.40
C PHE A 127 3.50 -20.10 -13.28
N CYS A 128 2.49 -19.40 -12.73
CA CYS A 128 1.35 -18.93 -13.50
C CYS A 128 1.62 -17.51 -14.00
N ILE A 129 1.58 -17.31 -15.32
CA ILE A 129 1.84 -15.99 -15.93
C ILE A 129 0.71 -14.98 -15.64
N HIS A 130 -0.49 -15.48 -15.31
CA HIS A 130 -1.69 -14.65 -15.16
C HIS A 130 -2.07 -14.32 -13.70
N GLU A 131 -1.37 -14.89 -12.74
CA GLU A 131 -1.58 -14.61 -11.31
C GLU A 131 -0.50 -13.70 -10.70
#